data_3dfb0f231238e9e92f90ab03d3169ad7
#
_entry.id   3dfb0f231238e9e92f90ab03d3169ad7
#
_cell.length_a   1.000
_cell.length_b   1.000
_cell.length_c   1.000
_cell.angle_alpha   90.00
_cell.angle_beta   90.00
_cell.angle_gamma   90.00
#
_symmetry.space_group_name_H-M   'P 1'
#
loop_
_entity.id
_entity.type
_entity.pdbx_description
1 polymer ?
#
loop_
_entity_poly.entity_id
_entity_poly.type
_entity_poly.pdbx_seq_one_letter_code
_entity_poly.pdbx_strand_id
1 'polypeptide(L)'
;MNNTPDVNTDRAASDTSLETSSTSEVSVGTDAASAGPALGRTRRPLRNISEVRHFFRTNEVPIYFVGATPFNLLGLDRWVRNFSYVTYYDGWDGAHPRVFSPKHKPYIEFSSGEEINNWLLVNPEVRAHMSRPSPSGQRPKVAMVFFDAETERICDELGYDLILPAAELREHLDSKLVTTRLGDEVGAASVPNVLITVREYQELLDAATAGGLGTDLVVQTAYGDSGKTTFFIDDETGWKRNQRDIIGSEIKVMKRINNRPVAVEAVLTRNGTIVGPFMSELTGHAQLTPYRGGWCGNEMFPEVLTEGLRRRAGDLVVRLGDRLGAEGYRGFFEIDVLVDTDTDEVYLGELNPRISGASAITNVTAGAYADVPLFAFHLLEYFDVPFEFDVDEINARWRELAAEDLWSQMVIKETSSAVQLITEAPLTGQYSYDRSGSLVYRRAALDWHQLQNESEAFFLRIYGAGDYRWKGADLGVLVTKGRLQRRANSEADTLTIRARHLLDSIRNQYTGLPLGSAEVSAARVARAASMAK
;
A
#
# COMPACT_ATOMS: atom_id res chain seq x y z
N MET A 1 -60.71 -27.43 -5.44
CA MET A 1 -61.83 -26.49 -5.63
C MET A 1 -61.19 -25.33 -6.40
N ASN A 2 -61.20 -25.41 -7.75
CA ASN A 2 -62.16 -24.81 -8.67
C ASN A 2 -62.18 -23.29 -8.50
N ASN A 3 -61.91 -22.43 -9.46
CA ASN A 3 -62.25 -22.44 -10.88
C ASN A 3 -61.45 -21.32 -11.59
N THR A 4 -60.97 -21.57 -12.76
CA THR A 4 -60.85 -20.65 -13.90
C THR A 4 -62.22 -20.50 -14.57
N PRO A 5 -62.49 -19.42 -15.38
CA PRO A 5 -62.45 -19.53 -16.84
C PRO A 5 -61.92 -18.20 -17.49
N ASP A 6 -61.15 -18.17 -18.53
CA ASP A 6 -61.34 -18.44 -19.98
C ASP A 6 -62.30 -17.52 -20.77
N VAL A 7 -61.85 -17.21 -22.04
CA VAL A 7 -62.62 -16.86 -23.25
C VAL A 7 -62.79 -15.37 -23.53
N ASN A 8 -62.49 -14.76 -24.66
CA ASN A 8 -62.18 -15.08 -26.04
C ASN A 8 -62.36 -13.84 -26.93
N THR A 9 -61.54 -13.67 -27.97
CA THR A 9 -61.84 -13.23 -29.35
C THR A 9 -62.65 -11.93 -29.60
N ASP A 10 -62.34 -11.07 -30.57
CA ASP A 10 -62.20 -11.20 -32.01
C ASP A 10 -61.84 -9.88 -32.71
N ARG A 11 -61.02 -9.98 -33.76
CA ARG A 11 -61.05 -9.37 -35.09
C ARG A 11 -61.68 -7.99 -35.38
N ALA A 12 -60.94 -7.18 -36.14
CA ALA A 12 -61.21 -6.99 -37.58
C ALA A 12 -60.24 -6.00 -38.24
N ALA A 13 -59.85 -6.36 -39.45
CA ALA A 13 -59.06 -5.65 -40.42
C ALA A 13 -59.87 -4.66 -41.28
N SER A 14 -59.19 -3.71 -41.90
CA SER A 14 -59.47 -3.16 -43.27
C SER A 14 -58.35 -2.15 -43.62
N ASP A 15 -57.47 -2.43 -44.46
CA ASP A 15 -57.34 -2.30 -45.93
C ASP A 15 -57.75 -0.93 -46.52
N THR A 16 -56.86 -0.24 -47.17
CA THR A 16 -56.85 0.19 -48.58
C THR A 16 -55.80 1.27 -48.85
N SER A 17 -54.82 0.95 -49.62
CA SER A 17 -54.43 1.29 -51.03
C SER A 17 -53.89 2.68 -51.34
N LEU A 18 -52.65 2.66 -51.80
CA LEU A 18 -52.06 3.10 -53.12
C LEU A 18 -52.21 4.58 -53.50
N GLU A 19 -51.04 5.26 -53.70
CA GLU A 19 -50.59 5.71 -55.02
C GLU A 19 -49.17 6.33 -54.97
N THR A 20 -48.35 5.86 -55.69
CA THR A 20 -47.30 6.05 -56.67
C THR A 20 -46.74 7.44 -56.94
N SER A 21 -45.41 7.41 -57.01
CA SER A 21 -44.45 7.96 -58.01
C SER A 21 -43.84 9.32 -57.78
N SER A 22 -42.50 9.38 -57.64
CA SER A 22 -41.62 9.72 -58.76
C SER A 22 -40.14 9.65 -58.35
N THR A 23 -39.39 9.05 -59.23
CA THR A 23 -37.97 8.87 -59.30
C THR A 23 -37.19 10.17 -59.41
N SER A 24 -36.05 10.27 -58.71
CA SER A 24 -34.86 10.91 -59.26
C SER A 24 -33.58 10.31 -58.63
N GLU A 25 -32.66 10.04 -59.49
CA GLU A 25 -31.41 9.30 -59.38
C GLU A 25 -30.37 9.90 -58.42
N VAL A 26 -29.75 9.05 -57.62
CA VAL A 26 -28.35 8.58 -57.57
C VAL A 26 -27.27 9.64 -57.61
N SER A 27 -26.55 9.76 -56.54
CA SER A 27 -25.09 9.79 -56.57
C SER A 27 -24.50 9.02 -55.42
N VAL A 28 -23.73 7.98 -55.74
CA VAL A 28 -22.90 7.17 -54.87
C VAL A 28 -21.73 8.03 -54.43
N GLY A 29 -21.67 8.33 -53.15
CA GLY A 29 -20.51 8.91 -52.48
C GLY A 29 -20.11 7.95 -51.38
N THR A 30 -19.12 7.11 -51.68
CA THR A 30 -18.35 6.35 -50.69
C THR A 30 -17.56 7.32 -49.83
N ASP A 31 -17.91 7.43 -48.58
CA ASP A 31 -16.98 7.78 -47.52
C ASP A 31 -17.57 7.31 -46.19
N ALA A 32 -17.22 6.05 -45.86
CA ALA A 32 -17.33 5.53 -44.49
C ALA A 32 -16.13 6.05 -43.71
N ALA A 33 -16.18 7.31 -43.30
CA ALA A 33 -15.30 7.80 -42.25
C ALA A 33 -15.86 7.31 -40.92
N SER A 34 -15.16 6.37 -40.31
CA SER A 34 -15.33 5.96 -38.91
C SER A 34 -15.37 7.22 -38.03
N ALA A 35 -16.53 7.54 -37.50
CA ALA A 35 -16.64 8.49 -36.40
C ALA A 35 -15.96 7.86 -35.19
N GLY A 36 -14.69 8.19 -34.99
CA GLY A 36 -14.00 7.95 -33.74
C GLY A 36 -14.78 8.64 -32.61
N PRO A 37 -14.67 8.12 -31.38
CA PRO A 37 -15.39 8.69 -30.24
C PRO A 37 -15.04 10.16 -30.12
N ALA A 38 -16.07 11.00 -29.97
CA ALA A 38 -15.96 12.44 -29.83
C ALA A 38 -14.87 12.79 -28.83
N LEU A 39 -13.78 13.36 -29.29
CA LEU A 39 -12.71 13.96 -28.50
C LEU A 39 -13.34 14.92 -27.51
N GLY A 40 -13.12 14.62 -26.24
CA GLY A 40 -13.79 15.15 -25.08
C GLY A 40 -13.77 16.67 -25.03
N ARG A 41 -14.89 17.21 -24.57
CA ARG A 41 -14.95 18.52 -23.93
C ARG A 41 -13.77 18.60 -22.97
N THR A 42 -12.83 19.52 -23.20
CA THR A 42 -11.77 19.87 -22.26
C THR A 42 -12.44 20.15 -20.91
N ARG A 43 -12.30 19.22 -19.97
CA ARG A 43 -12.84 19.43 -18.63
C ARG A 43 -12.15 20.67 -18.05
N ARG A 44 -12.96 21.59 -17.53
CA ARG A 44 -12.44 22.72 -16.75
C ARG A 44 -11.56 22.18 -15.63
N PRO A 45 -10.35 22.74 -15.38
CA PRO A 45 -9.52 22.33 -14.27
C PRO A 45 -10.25 22.40 -12.93
N LEU A 46 -10.03 21.40 -12.06
CA LEU A 46 -10.46 21.45 -10.68
C LEU A 46 -9.61 22.48 -9.93
N ARG A 47 -10.24 23.40 -9.20
CA ARG A 47 -9.57 24.56 -8.61
C ARG A 47 -9.49 24.54 -7.09
N ASN A 48 -10.22 23.63 -6.46
CA ASN A 48 -10.27 23.55 -5.00
C ASN A 48 -10.67 22.14 -4.54
N ILE A 49 -10.43 21.87 -3.27
CA ILE A 49 -10.69 20.59 -2.63
C ILE A 49 -12.18 20.18 -2.70
N SER A 50 -13.09 21.13 -2.66
CA SER A 50 -14.53 20.82 -2.78
C SER A 50 -14.88 20.25 -4.17
N GLU A 51 -14.26 20.77 -5.23
CA GLU A 51 -14.41 20.24 -6.59
C GLU A 51 -13.79 18.84 -6.72
N VAL A 52 -12.63 18.58 -6.09
CA VAL A 52 -12.01 17.24 -6.03
C VAL A 52 -12.92 16.25 -5.30
N ARG A 53 -13.45 16.63 -4.14
CA ARG A 53 -14.40 15.80 -3.38
C ARG A 53 -15.65 15.48 -4.20
N HIS A 54 -16.21 16.49 -4.89
CA HIS A 54 -17.35 16.28 -5.76
C HIS A 54 -17.03 15.34 -6.92
N PHE A 55 -15.87 15.51 -7.57
CA PHE A 55 -15.42 14.64 -8.65
C PHE A 55 -15.38 13.17 -8.21
N PHE A 56 -14.73 12.86 -7.10
CA PHE A 56 -14.66 11.49 -6.61
C PHE A 56 -15.97 10.93 -6.09
N ARG A 57 -16.83 11.75 -5.48
CA ARG A 57 -18.18 11.32 -5.04
C ARG A 57 -19.13 11.02 -6.20
N THR A 58 -18.88 11.58 -7.37
CA THR A 58 -19.66 11.35 -8.58
C THR A 58 -18.96 10.42 -9.58
N ASN A 59 -17.81 9.86 -9.21
CA ASN A 59 -17.07 8.94 -10.06
C ASN A 59 -17.91 7.72 -10.45
N GLU A 60 -17.90 7.39 -11.75
CA GLU A 60 -18.59 6.21 -12.29
C GLU A 60 -17.61 5.13 -12.80
N VAL A 61 -16.32 5.44 -12.85
CA VAL A 61 -15.28 4.51 -13.26
C VAL A 61 -14.99 3.52 -12.13
N PRO A 62 -15.04 2.20 -12.37
CA PRO A 62 -14.63 1.23 -11.38
C PRO A 62 -13.13 1.35 -11.07
N ILE A 63 -12.79 1.37 -9.80
CA ILE A 63 -11.41 1.35 -9.32
C ILE A 63 -11.26 0.17 -8.37
N TYR A 64 -10.27 -0.67 -8.64
CA TYR A 64 -9.98 -1.83 -7.82
C TYR A 64 -8.56 -1.72 -7.23
N PHE A 65 -8.48 -1.86 -5.91
CA PHE A 65 -7.21 -2.17 -5.26
C PHE A 65 -7.08 -3.69 -5.16
N VAL A 66 -6.05 -4.24 -5.79
CA VAL A 66 -5.80 -5.68 -5.85
C VAL A 66 -4.60 -6.01 -4.97
N GLY A 67 -4.73 -6.99 -4.07
CA GLY A 67 -3.64 -7.37 -3.18
C GLY A 67 -3.94 -8.56 -2.29
N ALA A 68 -2.97 -8.97 -1.49
CA ALA A 68 -3.20 -10.01 -0.49
C ALA A 68 -4.26 -9.59 0.52
N THR A 69 -4.28 -8.31 0.91
CA THR A 69 -5.25 -7.70 1.84
C THR A 69 -5.62 -6.29 1.36
N PRO A 70 -6.73 -5.70 1.81
CA PRO A 70 -7.11 -4.34 1.44
C PRO A 70 -6.38 -3.26 2.26
N PHE A 71 -5.51 -3.65 3.19
CA PHE A 71 -4.99 -2.83 4.28
C PHE A 71 -4.46 -1.47 3.82
N ASN A 72 -3.57 -1.45 2.82
CA ASN A 72 -2.84 -0.25 2.42
C ASN A 72 -3.74 0.92 1.99
N LEU A 73 -4.86 0.64 1.33
CA LEU A 73 -5.81 1.66 0.87
C LEU A 73 -7.21 1.51 1.50
N LEU A 74 -7.33 0.76 2.60
CA LEU A 74 -8.61 0.59 3.29
C LEU A 74 -9.17 1.95 3.72
N GLY A 75 -10.46 2.16 3.50
CA GLY A 75 -11.16 3.41 3.80
C GLY A 75 -11.25 4.39 2.64
N LEU A 76 -10.52 4.19 1.51
CA LEU A 76 -10.66 5.05 0.33
C LEU A 76 -12.05 4.97 -0.33
N ASP A 77 -12.74 3.86 -0.19
CA ASP A 77 -14.11 3.67 -0.66
C ASP A 77 -15.13 4.64 -0.02
N ARG A 78 -14.77 5.30 1.09
CA ARG A 78 -15.53 6.41 1.69
C ARG A 78 -15.43 7.70 0.90
N TRP A 79 -14.30 7.93 0.25
CA TRP A 79 -13.99 9.15 -0.49
C TRP A 79 -14.28 9.03 -1.97
N VAL A 80 -14.09 7.83 -2.53
CA VAL A 80 -14.13 7.57 -3.97
C VAL A 80 -15.26 6.59 -4.27
N ARG A 81 -16.28 7.05 -4.95
CA ARG A 81 -17.38 6.20 -5.41
C ARG A 81 -16.85 5.17 -6.40
N ASN A 82 -17.35 3.95 -6.33
CA ASN A 82 -16.92 2.78 -7.12
C ASN A 82 -15.47 2.33 -6.88
N PHE A 83 -14.90 2.68 -5.73
CA PHE A 83 -13.68 2.09 -5.25
C PHE A 83 -13.99 0.78 -4.51
N SER A 84 -13.27 -0.28 -4.81
CA SER A 84 -13.46 -1.62 -4.25
C SER A 84 -12.12 -2.35 -4.12
N TYR A 85 -12.12 -3.42 -3.33
CA TYR A 85 -10.94 -4.22 -3.03
C TYR A 85 -11.12 -5.63 -3.57
N VAL A 86 -10.10 -6.17 -4.23
CA VAL A 86 -9.99 -7.57 -4.63
C VAL A 86 -8.83 -8.18 -3.86
N THR A 87 -9.12 -9.11 -2.96
CA THR A 87 -8.11 -9.57 -2.01
C THR A 87 -7.99 -11.09 -1.97
N TYR A 88 -6.78 -11.57 -1.68
CA TYR A 88 -6.57 -12.99 -1.47
C TYR A 88 -7.14 -13.44 -0.11
N TYR A 89 -6.89 -12.67 0.98
CA TYR A 89 -7.44 -12.95 2.30
C TYR A 89 -8.71 -12.12 2.54
N ASP A 90 -9.73 -12.79 3.05
CA ASP A 90 -10.98 -12.14 3.47
C ASP A 90 -11.00 -11.98 4.98
N GLY A 91 -10.62 -10.81 5.44
CA GLY A 91 -10.60 -10.50 6.86
C GLY A 91 -11.99 -10.41 7.51
N TRP A 92 -13.06 -10.27 6.74
CA TRP A 92 -14.44 -10.07 7.23
C TRP A 92 -15.36 -11.26 6.99
N ASP A 93 -14.86 -12.38 6.49
CA ASP A 93 -15.67 -13.58 6.18
C ASP A 93 -16.88 -13.26 5.28
N GLY A 94 -16.68 -12.43 4.26
CA GLY A 94 -17.70 -11.99 3.31
C GLY A 94 -18.58 -10.82 3.76
N ALA A 95 -18.37 -10.26 4.95
CA ALA A 95 -19.24 -9.21 5.48
C ALA A 95 -18.91 -7.79 4.99
N HIS A 96 -17.74 -7.56 4.37
CA HIS A 96 -17.38 -6.24 3.87
C HIS A 96 -17.97 -5.99 2.48
N PRO A 97 -18.82 -4.95 2.27
CA PRO A 97 -19.56 -4.77 1.02
C PRO A 97 -18.69 -4.36 -0.18
N ARG A 98 -17.45 -3.93 0.06
CA ARG A 98 -16.50 -3.49 -0.97
C ARG A 98 -15.29 -4.39 -1.14
N VAL A 99 -15.17 -5.47 -0.34
CA VAL A 99 -14.10 -6.45 -0.46
C VAL A 99 -14.64 -7.69 -1.18
N PHE A 100 -13.96 -8.10 -2.21
CA PHE A 100 -14.19 -9.35 -2.92
C PHE A 100 -12.99 -10.26 -2.76
N SER A 101 -13.19 -11.49 -2.31
CA SER A 101 -12.18 -12.54 -2.27
C SER A 101 -12.72 -13.78 -3.00
N PRO A 102 -11.94 -14.41 -3.90
CA PRO A 102 -12.36 -15.63 -4.57
C PRO A 102 -12.49 -16.76 -3.57
N LYS A 103 -13.50 -17.61 -3.78
CA LYS A 103 -13.78 -18.76 -2.90
C LYS A 103 -12.82 -19.91 -3.14
N HIS A 104 -12.46 -20.13 -4.42
CA HIS A 104 -11.57 -21.22 -4.81
C HIS A 104 -10.14 -20.71 -4.90
N LYS A 105 -9.32 -21.12 -3.95
CA LYS A 105 -7.89 -20.75 -3.85
C LYS A 105 -7.01 -21.98 -4.09
N PRO A 106 -5.84 -21.81 -4.72
CA PRO A 106 -4.92 -22.91 -4.94
C PRO A 106 -4.23 -23.35 -3.64
N TYR A 107 -3.82 -24.60 -3.60
CA TYR A 107 -2.94 -25.14 -2.55
C TYR A 107 -1.47 -24.94 -2.92
N ILE A 108 -1.10 -23.71 -3.19
CA ILE A 108 0.29 -23.36 -3.49
C ILE A 108 0.74 -22.30 -2.49
N GLU A 109 2.02 -22.25 -2.25
CA GLU A 109 2.68 -21.15 -1.55
C GLU A 109 3.16 -20.18 -2.63
N PHE A 110 2.75 -18.94 -2.53
CA PHE A 110 3.24 -17.88 -3.40
C PHE A 110 4.57 -17.38 -2.86
N SER A 111 5.52 -17.13 -3.74
CA SER A 111 6.84 -16.65 -3.37
C SER A 111 6.90 -15.13 -3.22
N SER A 112 5.93 -14.40 -3.81
CA SER A 112 5.89 -12.94 -3.75
C SER A 112 4.48 -12.37 -3.76
N GLY A 113 4.38 -11.06 -3.47
CA GLY A 113 3.12 -10.31 -3.58
C GLY A 113 2.65 -10.17 -5.02
N GLU A 114 3.58 -10.07 -5.96
CA GLU A 114 3.32 -10.01 -7.40
C GLU A 114 2.63 -11.29 -7.88
N GLU A 115 3.11 -12.46 -7.47
CA GLU A 115 2.48 -13.74 -7.81
C GLU A 115 1.03 -13.83 -7.31
N ILE A 116 0.76 -13.35 -6.08
CA ILE A 116 -0.60 -13.29 -5.54
C ILE A 116 -1.48 -12.39 -6.41
N ASN A 117 -0.98 -11.22 -6.78
CA ASN A 117 -1.72 -10.23 -7.54
C ASN A 117 -1.98 -10.72 -8.98
N ASN A 118 -0.98 -11.29 -9.63
CA ASN A 118 -1.10 -11.87 -10.96
C ASN A 118 -2.11 -13.03 -10.97
N TRP A 119 -2.06 -13.89 -9.95
CA TRP A 119 -3.06 -14.96 -9.79
C TRP A 119 -4.48 -14.41 -9.59
N LEU A 120 -4.65 -13.36 -8.76
CA LEU A 120 -5.95 -12.73 -8.56
C LEU A 120 -6.52 -12.19 -9.87
N LEU A 121 -5.72 -11.47 -10.66
CA LEU A 121 -6.17 -10.87 -11.92
C LEU A 121 -6.67 -11.90 -12.93
N VAL A 122 -6.04 -13.07 -13.03
CA VAL A 122 -6.45 -14.12 -13.98
C VAL A 122 -7.52 -15.07 -13.42
N ASN A 123 -7.82 -15.00 -12.12
CA ASN A 123 -8.81 -15.87 -11.49
C ASN A 123 -10.21 -15.65 -12.09
N PRO A 124 -10.94 -16.72 -12.50
CA PRO A 124 -12.25 -16.57 -13.16
C PRO A 124 -13.30 -15.84 -12.32
N GLU A 125 -13.33 -16.05 -10.99
CA GLU A 125 -14.27 -15.37 -10.09
C GLU A 125 -13.97 -13.87 -10.01
N VAL A 126 -12.69 -13.52 -9.92
CA VAL A 126 -12.23 -12.11 -9.92
C VAL A 126 -12.54 -11.44 -11.24
N ARG A 127 -12.24 -12.10 -12.36
CA ARG A 127 -12.57 -11.60 -13.70
C ARG A 127 -14.07 -11.35 -13.87
N ALA A 128 -14.90 -12.29 -13.45
CA ALA A 128 -16.36 -12.13 -13.48
C ALA A 128 -16.83 -10.97 -12.60
N HIS A 129 -16.18 -10.74 -11.44
CA HIS A 129 -16.47 -9.62 -10.56
C HIS A 129 -16.07 -8.26 -11.18
N MET A 130 -14.89 -8.17 -11.77
CA MET A 130 -14.33 -6.93 -12.35
C MET A 130 -14.90 -6.59 -13.74
N SER A 131 -15.44 -7.57 -14.48
CA SER A 131 -16.04 -7.37 -15.81
C SER A 131 -17.45 -6.76 -15.76
N ARG A 132 -17.92 -6.30 -14.62
CA ARG A 132 -19.22 -5.64 -14.53
C ARG A 132 -19.23 -4.35 -15.36
N PRO A 133 -20.28 -4.15 -16.18
CA PRO A 133 -20.35 -2.97 -17.02
C PRO A 133 -20.24 -1.69 -16.19
N SER A 134 -19.37 -0.79 -16.60
CA SER A 134 -19.29 0.55 -16.04
C SER A 134 -20.31 1.45 -16.72
N PRO A 135 -21.10 2.24 -15.98
CA PRO A 135 -21.99 3.25 -16.58
C PRO A 135 -21.24 4.24 -17.48
N SER A 136 -19.97 4.51 -17.18
CA SER A 136 -19.13 5.42 -17.97
C SER A 136 -18.60 4.80 -19.27
N GLY A 137 -18.68 3.48 -19.43
CA GLY A 137 -18.04 2.74 -20.54
C GLY A 137 -16.51 2.77 -20.52
N GLN A 138 -15.90 3.33 -19.48
CA GLN A 138 -14.44 3.39 -19.34
C GLN A 138 -13.89 2.07 -18.79
N ARG A 139 -12.61 1.78 -19.14
CA ARG A 139 -11.88 0.62 -18.61
C ARG A 139 -11.77 0.70 -17.09
N PRO A 140 -11.89 -0.43 -16.37
CA PRO A 140 -11.61 -0.47 -14.95
C PRO A 140 -10.17 -0.06 -14.65
N LYS A 141 -9.98 0.69 -13.58
CA LYS A 141 -8.67 1.11 -13.10
C LYS A 141 -8.21 0.20 -11.97
N VAL A 142 -6.94 -0.19 -12.01
CA VAL A 142 -6.35 -1.13 -11.04
C VAL A 142 -5.13 -0.50 -10.38
N ALA A 143 -5.07 -0.58 -9.05
CA ALA A 143 -3.91 -0.22 -8.25
C ALA A 143 -3.53 -1.40 -7.35
N MET A 144 -2.25 -1.52 -7.00
CA MET A 144 -1.71 -2.54 -6.10
C MET A 144 -0.38 -2.10 -5.50
N VAL A 145 0.08 -2.80 -4.47
CA VAL A 145 1.39 -2.52 -3.85
C VAL A 145 2.51 -3.16 -4.67
N PHE A 146 2.34 -4.43 -5.02
CA PHE A 146 3.34 -5.24 -5.71
C PHE A 146 2.87 -5.53 -7.14
N PHE A 147 3.71 -5.24 -8.11
CA PHE A 147 3.42 -5.43 -9.52
C PHE A 147 4.73 -5.55 -10.32
N ASP A 148 4.67 -6.22 -11.43
CA ASP A 148 5.78 -6.51 -12.32
C ASP A 148 5.36 -6.39 -13.80
N ALA A 149 6.26 -6.69 -14.73
CA ALA A 149 5.96 -6.67 -16.16
C ALA A 149 4.86 -7.68 -16.55
N GLU A 150 4.74 -8.79 -15.82
CA GLU A 150 3.65 -9.75 -16.02
C GLU A 150 2.30 -9.17 -15.61
N THR A 151 2.26 -8.39 -14.51
CA THR A 151 1.06 -7.65 -14.10
C THR A 151 0.60 -6.68 -15.19
N GLU A 152 1.53 -5.92 -15.79
CA GLU A 152 1.21 -5.00 -16.89
C GLU A 152 0.62 -5.74 -18.09
N ARG A 153 1.26 -6.83 -18.50
CA ARG A 153 0.79 -7.67 -19.61
C ARG A 153 -0.62 -8.20 -19.35
N ILE A 154 -0.88 -8.74 -18.15
CA ILE A 154 -2.20 -9.26 -17.76
C ILE A 154 -3.25 -8.14 -17.78
N CYS A 155 -2.94 -6.98 -17.21
CA CYS A 155 -3.88 -5.84 -17.21
C CYS A 155 -4.22 -5.38 -18.62
N ASP A 156 -3.23 -5.29 -19.52
CA ASP A 156 -3.46 -4.90 -20.91
C ASP A 156 -4.33 -5.93 -21.65
N GLU A 157 -4.03 -7.22 -21.54
CA GLU A 157 -4.81 -8.30 -22.13
C GLU A 157 -6.27 -8.35 -21.63
N LEU A 158 -6.50 -8.03 -20.36
CA LEU A 158 -7.83 -7.99 -19.75
C LEU A 158 -8.57 -6.66 -19.97
N GLY A 159 -7.90 -5.67 -20.55
CA GLY A 159 -8.48 -4.36 -20.78
C GLY A 159 -8.64 -3.54 -19.50
N TYR A 160 -7.75 -3.68 -18.54
CA TYR A 160 -7.68 -2.85 -17.33
C TYR A 160 -6.62 -1.75 -17.49
N ASP A 161 -6.88 -0.59 -16.91
CA ASP A 161 -5.90 0.49 -16.81
C ASP A 161 -5.12 0.32 -15.50
N LEU A 162 -3.86 -0.08 -15.56
CA LEU A 162 -2.98 -0.09 -14.40
C LEU A 162 -2.60 1.34 -14.04
N ILE A 163 -3.09 1.84 -12.90
CA ILE A 163 -2.87 3.23 -12.46
C ILE A 163 -1.67 3.31 -11.51
N LEU A 164 -0.51 2.92 -12.03
CA LEU A 164 0.79 2.88 -11.36
C LEU A 164 1.88 3.31 -12.37
N PRO A 165 3.10 3.64 -11.93
CA PRO A 165 4.22 3.84 -12.85
C PRO A 165 4.51 2.55 -13.63
N ALA A 166 5.22 2.64 -14.74
CA ALA A 166 5.69 1.45 -15.45
C ALA A 166 6.54 0.56 -14.53
N ALA A 167 6.38 -0.77 -14.63
CA ALA A 167 7.08 -1.72 -13.78
C ALA A 167 8.60 -1.57 -13.87
N GLU A 168 9.13 -1.37 -15.08
CA GLU A 168 10.56 -1.10 -15.32
C GLU A 168 11.03 0.18 -14.60
N LEU A 169 10.24 1.26 -14.68
CA LEU A 169 10.56 2.51 -14.00
C LEU A 169 10.52 2.35 -12.49
N ARG A 170 9.50 1.65 -11.97
CA ARG A 170 9.39 1.35 -10.53
C ARG A 170 10.61 0.54 -10.06
N GLU A 171 10.98 -0.52 -10.77
CA GLU A 171 12.13 -1.34 -10.43
C GLU A 171 13.45 -0.53 -10.48
N HIS A 172 13.63 0.28 -11.51
CA HIS A 172 14.79 1.16 -11.61
C HIS A 172 14.90 2.12 -10.41
N LEU A 173 13.82 2.77 -10.03
CA LEU A 173 13.78 3.75 -8.94
C LEU A 173 13.79 3.10 -7.54
N ASP A 174 13.39 1.83 -7.40
CA ASP A 174 13.46 1.06 -6.14
C ASP A 174 14.92 0.69 -5.77
N SER A 175 15.85 0.89 -6.70
CA SER A 175 17.28 0.69 -6.46
C SER A 175 17.85 1.74 -5.52
N LYS A 176 18.37 1.31 -4.35
CA LYS A 176 19.04 2.19 -3.37
C LYS A 176 20.23 2.94 -3.96
N LEU A 177 20.89 2.36 -4.97
CA LEU A 177 22.01 2.99 -5.66
C LEU A 177 21.55 4.10 -6.60
N VAL A 178 20.50 3.84 -7.38
CA VAL A 178 19.89 4.83 -8.27
C VAL A 178 19.34 5.99 -7.44
N THR A 179 18.57 5.71 -6.41
CA THR A 179 17.99 6.72 -5.52
C THR A 179 19.07 7.59 -4.86
N THR A 180 20.21 6.99 -4.47
CA THR A 180 21.34 7.74 -3.92
C THR A 180 21.88 8.73 -4.95
N ARG A 181 22.11 8.30 -6.20
CA ARG A 181 22.61 9.20 -7.28
C ARG A 181 21.64 10.33 -7.57
N LEU A 182 20.35 10.01 -7.73
CA LEU A 182 19.29 11.01 -7.97
C LEU A 182 19.17 12.02 -6.81
N GLY A 183 19.27 11.52 -5.58
CA GLY A 183 19.25 12.37 -4.40
C GLY A 183 20.44 13.33 -4.34
N ASP A 184 21.64 12.87 -4.64
CA ASP A 184 22.85 13.68 -4.67
C ASP A 184 22.76 14.80 -5.71
N GLU A 185 22.18 14.54 -6.89
CA GLU A 185 21.98 15.53 -7.95
C GLU A 185 21.16 16.75 -7.51
N VAL A 186 20.23 16.57 -6.59
CA VAL A 186 19.30 17.62 -6.13
C VAL A 186 19.54 18.04 -4.68
N GLY A 187 20.64 17.61 -4.08
CA GLY A 187 20.96 17.91 -2.68
C GLY A 187 20.03 17.25 -1.65
N ALA A 188 19.32 16.17 -2.06
CA ALA A 188 18.63 15.25 -1.16
C ALA A 188 19.58 14.10 -0.78
N ALA A 189 20.71 14.43 -0.18
CA ALA A 189 21.81 13.50 0.02
C ALA A 189 21.45 12.38 0.99
N SER A 190 21.97 11.17 0.70
CA SER A 190 22.00 10.08 1.67
C SER A 190 23.06 10.29 2.74
N VAL A 191 23.03 9.47 3.81
CA VAL A 191 24.13 9.39 4.79
C VAL A 191 25.46 9.31 4.04
N PRO A 192 26.54 9.99 4.50
CA PRO A 192 27.84 9.96 3.84
C PRO A 192 28.22 8.56 3.38
N ASN A 193 28.48 8.39 2.09
CA ASN A 193 28.58 7.08 1.47
C ASN A 193 29.53 7.05 0.26
N VAL A 194 29.89 5.86 -0.17
CA VAL A 194 30.52 5.58 -1.46
C VAL A 194 29.78 4.43 -2.15
N LEU A 195 29.63 4.53 -3.47
CA LEU A 195 29.10 3.45 -4.31
C LEU A 195 30.29 2.72 -4.96
N ILE A 196 30.43 1.43 -4.70
CA ILE A 196 31.60 0.65 -5.12
C ILE A 196 31.25 -0.83 -5.27
N THR A 197 32.06 -1.54 -6.08
CA THR A 197 32.09 -3.01 -6.11
C THR A 197 33.35 -3.48 -5.41
N VAL A 198 33.22 -4.40 -4.46
CA VAL A 198 34.34 -4.96 -3.68
C VAL A 198 34.40 -6.48 -3.80
N ARG A 199 35.62 -7.03 -3.65
CA ARG A 199 35.87 -8.48 -3.70
C ARG A 199 36.41 -9.00 -2.37
N GLU A 200 37.03 -8.12 -1.56
CA GLU A 200 37.63 -8.47 -0.28
C GLU A 200 37.44 -7.34 0.75
N TYR A 201 37.64 -7.69 2.01
CA TYR A 201 37.46 -6.76 3.13
C TYR A 201 38.34 -5.52 3.07
N GLN A 202 39.60 -5.69 2.58
CA GLN A 202 40.55 -4.58 2.49
C GLN A 202 40.07 -3.52 1.48
N GLU A 203 39.51 -3.92 0.33
CA GLU A 203 38.93 -2.99 -0.65
C GLU A 203 37.78 -2.18 -0.04
N LEU A 204 36.95 -2.80 0.82
CA LEU A 204 35.89 -2.10 1.54
C LEU A 204 36.46 -1.03 2.48
N LEU A 205 37.51 -1.37 3.25
CA LEU A 205 38.16 -0.43 4.17
C LEU A 205 38.87 0.72 3.46
N ASP A 206 39.54 0.42 2.34
CA ASP A 206 40.19 1.43 1.51
C ASP A 206 39.20 2.44 0.95
N ALA A 207 38.06 1.95 0.44
CA ALA A 207 36.97 2.80 -0.04
C ALA A 207 36.34 3.63 1.09
N ALA A 208 36.10 3.01 2.24
CA ALA A 208 35.56 3.72 3.40
C ALA A 208 36.53 4.80 3.90
N THR A 209 37.84 4.51 3.90
CA THR A 209 38.87 5.48 4.27
C THR A 209 38.94 6.64 3.27
N ALA A 210 38.93 6.37 1.97
CA ALA A 210 38.91 7.38 0.92
C ALA A 210 37.67 8.27 0.99
N GLY A 211 36.51 7.69 1.35
CA GLY A 211 35.25 8.39 1.55
C GLY A 211 35.09 9.06 2.92
N GLY A 212 36.05 8.92 3.84
CA GLY A 212 35.97 9.49 5.20
C GLY A 212 34.86 8.88 6.08
N LEU A 213 34.48 7.62 5.84
CA LEU A 213 33.32 6.97 6.48
C LEU A 213 33.66 6.35 7.86
N GLY A 214 34.95 6.19 8.19
CA GLY A 214 35.41 5.48 9.39
C GLY A 214 35.37 3.96 9.22
N THR A 215 35.31 3.22 10.34
CA THR A 215 35.38 1.76 10.35
C THR A 215 34.08 1.06 10.74
N ASP A 216 33.13 1.78 11.33
CA ASP A 216 31.79 1.27 11.65
C ASP A 216 30.86 1.59 10.48
N LEU A 217 30.62 0.58 9.66
CA LEU A 217 30.02 0.74 8.33
C LEU A 217 28.64 0.08 8.24
N VAL A 218 27.79 0.67 7.41
CA VAL A 218 26.55 0.06 6.92
C VAL A 218 26.69 -0.16 5.43
N VAL A 219 26.46 -1.38 4.99
CA VAL A 219 26.51 -1.79 3.57
C VAL A 219 25.12 -2.16 3.10
N GLN A 220 24.71 -1.62 1.97
CA GLN A 220 23.42 -1.98 1.32
C GLN A 220 23.66 -2.44 -0.11
N THR A 221 22.95 -3.48 -0.53
CA THR A 221 22.84 -3.86 -1.95
C THR A 221 21.74 -3.04 -2.64
N ALA A 222 21.70 -3.10 -3.97
CA ALA A 222 20.77 -2.29 -4.78
C ALA A 222 19.30 -2.50 -4.39
N TYR A 223 18.89 -3.75 -4.15
CA TYR A 223 17.51 -4.12 -3.89
C TYR A 223 17.38 -4.91 -2.60
N GLY A 224 16.22 -4.85 -1.97
CA GLY A 224 15.85 -5.66 -0.80
C GLY A 224 14.90 -4.96 0.14
N ASP A 225 13.99 -5.75 0.73
CA ASP A 225 12.92 -5.30 1.62
C ASP A 225 13.23 -5.55 3.09
N SER A 226 12.63 -4.75 3.96
CA SER A 226 12.59 -4.97 5.42
C SER A 226 13.98 -5.16 6.05
N GLY A 227 15.00 -4.46 5.56
CA GLY A 227 16.37 -4.51 6.09
C GLY A 227 17.14 -5.80 5.78
N LYS A 228 16.62 -6.72 4.97
CA LYS A 228 17.28 -8.00 4.66
C LYS A 228 18.62 -7.84 3.94
N THR A 229 18.80 -6.74 3.24
CA THR A 229 19.99 -6.42 2.45
C THR A 229 20.78 -5.23 3.02
N THR A 230 20.61 -4.96 4.30
CA THR A 230 21.36 -3.96 5.06
C THR A 230 22.26 -4.68 6.06
N PHE A 231 23.55 -4.55 5.90
CA PHE A 231 24.58 -5.27 6.65
C PHE A 231 25.38 -4.29 7.50
N PHE A 232 25.57 -4.62 8.76
CA PHE A 232 26.41 -3.86 9.70
C PHE A 232 27.77 -4.50 9.75
N ILE A 233 28.80 -3.76 9.35
CA ILE A 233 30.20 -4.22 9.23
C ILE A 233 31.07 -3.35 10.15
N ASP A 234 31.26 -3.82 11.36
CA ASP A 234 32.08 -3.18 12.41
C ASP A 234 33.49 -3.78 12.47
N ASP A 235 33.67 -5.01 11.98
CA ASP A 235 34.93 -5.73 11.94
C ASP A 235 34.97 -6.77 10.79
N GLU A 236 36.11 -7.46 10.69
CA GLU A 236 36.29 -8.55 9.71
C GLU A 236 35.34 -9.74 9.95
N THR A 237 34.87 -9.94 11.19
CA THR A 237 33.91 -10.99 11.52
C THR A 237 32.54 -10.66 10.92
N GLY A 238 32.11 -9.39 11.05
CA GLY A 238 30.92 -8.86 10.41
C GLY A 238 30.98 -9.01 8.88
N TRP A 239 32.12 -8.70 8.28
CA TRP A 239 32.37 -8.93 6.84
C TRP A 239 32.21 -10.40 6.45
N LYS A 240 32.94 -11.32 7.11
CA LYS A 240 32.93 -12.76 6.80
C LYS A 240 31.54 -13.38 6.88
N ARG A 241 30.68 -12.82 7.74
CA ARG A 241 29.28 -13.28 7.88
C ARG A 241 28.43 -12.92 6.67
N ASN A 242 28.68 -11.75 6.07
CA ASN A 242 27.81 -11.16 5.06
C ASN A 242 28.44 -11.08 3.65
N GLN A 243 29.73 -11.42 3.49
CA GLN A 243 30.48 -11.24 2.25
C GLN A 243 29.85 -11.92 1.01
N ARG A 244 29.13 -13.03 1.20
CA ARG A 244 28.48 -13.76 0.08
C ARG A 244 27.41 -12.93 -0.60
N ASP A 245 26.73 -12.05 0.15
CA ASP A 245 25.66 -11.19 -0.34
C ASP A 245 26.19 -9.83 -0.84
N ILE A 246 27.46 -9.52 -0.53
CA ILE A 246 28.10 -8.24 -0.84
C ILE A 246 29.01 -8.32 -2.07
N ILE A 247 29.81 -9.40 -2.18
CA ILE A 247 30.87 -9.52 -3.19
C ILE A 247 30.29 -9.57 -4.61
N GLY A 248 30.90 -8.79 -5.51
CA GLY A 248 30.66 -8.87 -6.96
C GLY A 248 29.50 -8.02 -7.46
N SER A 249 28.74 -7.40 -6.56
CA SER A 249 27.71 -6.43 -6.90
C SER A 249 28.17 -5.00 -6.56
N GLU A 250 27.64 -4.01 -7.23
CA GLU A 250 27.76 -2.63 -6.76
C GLU A 250 26.93 -2.46 -5.49
N ILE A 251 27.54 -1.86 -4.48
CA ILE A 251 26.98 -1.67 -3.15
C ILE A 251 27.11 -0.22 -2.71
N LYS A 252 26.25 0.20 -1.79
CA LYS A 252 26.33 1.45 -1.06
C LYS A 252 26.98 1.19 0.29
N VAL A 253 28.15 1.78 0.50
CA VAL A 253 28.88 1.73 1.78
C VAL A 253 28.70 3.06 2.48
N MET A 254 28.14 3.05 3.68
CA MET A 254 27.80 4.25 4.45
C MET A 254 28.52 4.25 5.80
N LYS A 255 28.79 5.45 6.30
CA LYS A 255 29.07 5.67 7.71
C LYS A 255 27.86 5.23 8.53
N ARG A 256 28.08 4.49 9.63
CA ARG A 256 27.01 4.26 10.59
C ARG A 256 26.73 5.51 11.39
N ILE A 257 25.45 5.89 11.49
CA ILE A 257 24.97 7.02 12.28
C ILE A 257 23.97 6.54 13.33
N ASN A 258 23.85 7.28 14.41
CA ASN A 258 22.74 7.14 15.34
C ASN A 258 21.54 7.83 14.75
N ASN A 259 20.59 7.09 14.22
CA ASN A 259 19.48 7.70 13.50
C ASN A 259 18.12 7.41 14.11
N ARG A 260 17.17 8.28 13.76
CA ARG A 260 15.74 8.07 13.91
C ARG A 260 15.17 7.88 12.52
N PRO A 261 14.62 6.69 12.20
CA PRO A 261 13.91 6.49 10.95
C PRO A 261 12.55 7.18 11.01
N VAL A 262 12.20 7.87 9.93
CA VAL A 262 10.94 8.58 9.77
C VAL A 262 10.44 8.33 8.36
N ALA A 263 9.26 7.74 8.23
CA ALA A 263 8.61 7.56 6.94
C ALA A 263 7.76 8.78 6.58
N VAL A 264 7.65 9.07 5.30
CA VAL A 264 6.74 10.07 4.76
C VAL A 264 6.26 9.65 3.38
N GLU A 265 4.96 9.71 3.18
CA GLU A 265 4.36 9.49 1.87
C GLU A 265 4.14 10.81 1.14
N ALA A 266 4.28 10.79 -0.16
CA ALA A 266 4.13 11.95 -1.02
C ALA A 266 3.48 11.59 -2.35
N VAL A 267 3.02 12.60 -3.07
CA VAL A 267 2.48 12.43 -4.43
C VAL A 267 3.11 13.45 -5.35
N LEU A 268 3.79 12.99 -6.37
CA LEU A 268 4.21 13.85 -7.47
C LEU A 268 3.04 14.10 -8.39
N THR A 269 2.64 15.36 -8.49
CA THR A 269 1.61 15.84 -9.38
C THR A 269 2.20 16.74 -10.45
N ARG A 270 1.43 17.04 -11.50
CA ARG A 270 1.81 18.04 -12.52
C ARG A 270 2.04 19.45 -11.99
N ASN A 271 1.57 19.75 -10.78
CA ASN A 271 1.74 21.04 -10.11
C ASN A 271 2.90 21.06 -9.12
N GLY A 272 3.55 19.93 -8.88
CA GLY A 272 4.62 19.73 -7.90
C GLY A 272 4.34 18.61 -6.91
N THR A 273 5.23 18.42 -5.96
CA THR A 273 5.18 17.33 -4.98
C THR A 273 4.37 17.71 -3.74
N ILE A 274 3.28 16.99 -3.48
CA ILE A 274 2.48 17.11 -2.24
C ILE A 274 3.07 16.15 -1.22
N VAL A 275 3.38 16.65 -0.02
CA VAL A 275 4.02 15.91 1.07
C VAL A 275 3.00 15.61 2.16
N GLY A 276 2.85 14.34 2.52
CA GLY A 276 2.01 13.87 3.61
C GLY A 276 2.63 14.10 4.99
N PRO A 277 1.99 13.60 6.06
CA PRO A 277 2.51 13.70 7.42
C PRO A 277 3.72 12.78 7.63
N PHE A 278 4.67 13.24 8.44
CA PHE A 278 5.80 12.42 8.86
C PHE A 278 5.37 11.43 9.95
N MET A 279 5.91 10.22 9.86
CA MET A 279 5.61 9.11 10.76
C MET A 279 6.90 8.52 11.32
N SER A 280 6.92 8.22 12.62
CA SER A 280 7.95 7.38 13.22
C SER A 280 7.66 5.93 12.87
N GLU A 281 8.69 5.14 12.62
CA GLU A 281 8.54 3.72 12.35
C GLU A 281 8.64 2.87 13.63
N LEU A 282 7.87 1.79 13.66
CA LEU A 282 8.06 0.68 14.59
C LEU A 282 8.92 -0.37 13.89
N THR A 283 10.17 -0.52 14.32
CA THR A 283 11.14 -1.44 13.71
C THR A 283 11.80 -2.34 14.74
N GLY A 284 12.02 -3.60 14.40
CA GLY A 284 12.81 -4.53 15.20
C GLY A 284 12.26 -4.90 16.57
N HIS A 285 11.01 -4.57 16.90
CA HIS A 285 10.39 -4.98 18.14
C HIS A 285 10.17 -6.50 18.16
N ALA A 286 10.98 -7.22 18.96
CA ALA A 286 10.95 -8.69 19.03
C ALA A 286 9.57 -9.27 19.41
N GLN A 287 8.71 -8.46 20.02
CA GLN A 287 7.32 -8.82 20.31
C GLN A 287 6.43 -8.77 19.05
N LEU A 288 6.74 -7.97 18.05
CA LEU A 288 5.93 -7.79 16.84
C LEU A 288 6.49 -8.53 15.63
N THR A 289 7.81 -8.67 15.55
CA THR A 289 8.49 -9.27 14.40
C THR A 289 9.65 -10.17 14.83
N PRO A 290 9.87 -11.30 14.17
CA PRO A 290 11.04 -12.15 14.44
C PRO A 290 12.32 -11.64 13.75
N TYR A 291 12.23 -10.56 12.95
CA TYR A 291 13.34 -10.05 12.15
C TYR A 291 13.97 -8.83 12.82
N ARG A 292 15.31 -8.85 12.95
CA ARG A 292 16.07 -7.70 13.45
C ARG A 292 15.94 -6.54 12.47
N GLY A 293 15.49 -5.37 12.96
CA GLY A 293 15.24 -4.20 12.09
C GLY A 293 14.02 -4.32 11.18
N GLY A 294 13.24 -5.42 11.28
CA GLY A 294 12.03 -5.59 10.47
C GLY A 294 10.96 -4.55 10.83
N TRP A 295 10.39 -3.92 9.81
CA TRP A 295 9.25 -3.01 9.94
C TRP A 295 8.02 -3.75 10.50
N CYS A 296 7.32 -3.10 11.42
CA CYS A 296 6.11 -3.65 12.04
C CYS A 296 5.07 -2.57 12.38
N GLY A 297 5.15 -1.41 11.77
CA GLY A 297 4.13 -0.37 11.90
C GLY A 297 4.68 1.05 11.89
N ASN A 298 3.78 2.01 12.08
CA ASN A 298 4.10 3.44 12.11
C ASN A 298 3.30 4.17 13.19
N GLU A 299 3.82 5.30 13.64
CA GLU A 299 3.13 6.24 14.52
C GLU A 299 3.20 7.66 13.96
N MET A 300 2.05 8.34 13.91
CA MET A 300 1.97 9.78 13.71
C MET A 300 1.70 10.48 15.03
N PHE A 301 2.49 11.50 15.33
CA PHE A 301 2.31 12.35 16.49
C PHE A 301 3.07 13.68 16.27
N PRO A 302 2.68 14.79 16.93
CA PRO A 302 3.24 16.11 16.66
C PRO A 302 4.77 16.20 16.79
N GLU A 303 5.35 15.45 17.75
CA GLU A 303 6.77 15.51 18.08
C GLU A 303 7.63 14.49 17.30
N VAL A 304 7.11 13.88 16.22
CA VAL A 304 7.93 13.01 15.33
C VAL A 304 9.20 13.75 14.90
N LEU A 305 9.04 15.01 14.48
CA LEU A 305 10.12 15.91 14.12
C LEU A 305 9.90 17.30 14.75
N THR A 306 10.97 17.98 15.13
CA THR A 306 10.91 19.41 15.43
C THR A 306 10.54 20.17 14.15
N GLU A 307 10.02 21.40 14.30
CA GLU A 307 9.62 22.21 13.15
C GLU A 307 10.77 22.45 12.15
N GLY A 308 11.99 22.66 12.66
CA GLY A 308 13.18 22.83 11.81
C GLY A 308 13.53 21.57 11.02
N LEU A 309 13.48 20.40 11.69
CA LEU A 309 13.71 19.10 11.05
C LEU A 309 12.62 18.78 10.04
N ARG A 310 11.36 19.02 10.39
CA ARG A 310 10.20 18.80 9.53
C ARG A 310 10.28 19.58 8.23
N ARG A 311 10.70 20.85 8.30
CA ARG A 311 10.92 21.69 7.12
C ARG A 311 12.04 21.14 6.25
N ARG A 312 13.23 20.83 6.81
CA ARG A 312 14.35 20.27 6.04
C ARG A 312 14.00 18.94 5.39
N ALA A 313 13.31 18.06 6.12
CA ALA A 313 12.83 16.79 5.59
C ALA A 313 11.80 16.99 4.47
N GLY A 314 10.85 17.92 4.65
CA GLY A 314 9.87 18.26 3.60
C GLY A 314 10.53 18.81 2.35
N ASP A 315 11.50 19.72 2.49
CA ASP A 315 12.27 20.27 1.37
C ASP A 315 13.08 19.19 0.64
N LEU A 316 13.61 18.19 1.36
CA LEU A 316 14.28 17.03 0.78
C LEU A 316 13.28 16.21 -0.07
N VAL A 317 12.11 15.91 0.47
CA VAL A 317 11.06 15.14 -0.21
C VAL A 317 10.58 15.85 -1.48
N VAL A 318 10.36 17.17 -1.42
CA VAL A 318 9.95 17.96 -2.59
C VAL A 318 11.02 17.92 -3.67
N ARG A 319 12.29 18.19 -3.34
CA ARG A 319 13.38 18.17 -4.33
C ARG A 319 13.53 16.80 -4.99
N LEU A 320 13.47 15.71 -4.20
CA LEU A 320 13.55 14.37 -4.77
C LEU A 320 12.32 14.05 -5.60
N GLY A 321 11.11 14.34 -5.11
CA GLY A 321 9.86 14.10 -5.84
C GLY A 321 9.84 14.82 -7.20
N ASP A 322 10.21 16.09 -7.24
CA ASP A 322 10.28 16.85 -8.48
C ASP A 322 11.37 16.28 -9.42
N ARG A 323 12.49 15.78 -8.88
CA ARG A 323 13.54 15.09 -9.67
C ARG A 323 13.03 13.79 -10.29
N LEU A 324 12.19 13.02 -9.57
CA LEU A 324 11.55 11.81 -10.10
C LEU A 324 10.69 12.10 -11.33
N GLY A 325 10.10 13.30 -11.41
CA GLY A 325 9.36 13.76 -12.57
C GLY A 325 10.19 13.80 -13.87
N ALA A 326 11.47 14.12 -13.76
CA ALA A 326 12.39 14.09 -14.90
C ALA A 326 12.69 12.66 -15.40
N GLU A 327 12.55 11.65 -14.53
CA GLU A 327 12.59 10.22 -14.91
C GLU A 327 11.26 9.72 -15.51
N GLY A 328 10.23 10.57 -15.59
CA GLY A 328 8.89 10.19 -16.07
C GLY A 328 7.98 9.61 -14.99
N TYR A 329 8.39 9.67 -13.70
CA TYR A 329 7.55 9.26 -12.59
C TYR A 329 6.39 10.22 -12.37
N ARG A 330 5.27 9.71 -11.91
CA ARG A 330 4.13 10.48 -11.40
C ARG A 330 3.36 9.67 -10.38
N GLY A 331 2.68 10.36 -9.48
CA GLY A 331 1.81 9.71 -8.51
C GLY A 331 2.49 9.46 -7.16
N PHE A 332 2.00 8.45 -6.47
CA PHE A 332 2.27 8.18 -5.07
C PHE A 332 3.61 7.47 -4.84
N PHE A 333 4.35 7.89 -3.85
CA PHE A 333 5.60 7.26 -3.39
C PHE A 333 5.79 7.48 -1.89
N GLU A 334 6.71 6.74 -1.30
CA GLU A 334 7.09 6.87 0.10
C GLU A 334 8.61 7.02 0.20
N ILE A 335 9.06 7.79 1.18
CA ILE A 335 10.48 8.02 1.47
C ILE A 335 10.75 7.72 2.94
N ASP A 336 11.78 6.90 3.19
CA ASP A 336 12.41 6.80 4.48
C ASP A 336 13.44 7.93 4.64
N VAL A 337 13.26 8.74 5.66
CA VAL A 337 14.16 9.81 6.05
C VAL A 337 14.90 9.39 7.32
N LEU A 338 16.22 9.53 7.32
CA LEU A 338 17.07 9.28 8.48
C LEU A 338 17.48 10.60 9.13
N VAL A 339 17.09 10.79 10.37
CA VAL A 339 17.54 11.94 11.15
C VAL A 339 18.68 11.50 12.07
N ASP A 340 19.89 12.00 11.83
CA ASP A 340 21.04 11.76 12.70
C ASP A 340 20.80 12.48 14.05
N THR A 341 20.76 11.69 15.13
CA THR A 341 20.44 12.21 16.47
C THR A 341 21.59 12.93 17.14
N ASP A 342 22.79 12.81 16.60
CA ASP A 342 24.00 13.45 17.13
C ASP A 342 24.25 14.83 16.52
N THR A 343 23.80 15.02 15.26
CA THR A 343 24.07 16.24 14.48
C THR A 343 22.81 16.99 14.07
N ASP A 344 21.61 16.38 14.23
CA ASP A 344 20.34 16.86 13.67
C ASP A 344 20.34 16.99 12.13
N GLU A 345 21.27 16.30 11.43
CA GLU A 345 21.24 16.25 9.97
C GLU A 345 20.14 15.32 9.47
N VAL A 346 19.59 15.67 8.29
CA VAL A 346 18.49 14.95 7.64
C VAL A 346 19.00 14.32 6.36
N TYR A 347 18.85 13.02 6.23
CA TYR A 347 19.34 12.23 5.10
C TYR A 347 18.24 11.46 4.41
N LEU A 348 18.38 11.26 3.12
CA LEU A 348 17.60 10.28 2.34
C LEU A 348 18.02 8.86 2.75
N GLY A 349 17.09 8.08 3.27
CA GLY A 349 17.30 6.67 3.60
C GLY A 349 17.01 5.78 2.39
N GLU A 350 15.74 5.69 2.02
CA GLU A 350 15.24 4.83 0.95
C GLU A 350 14.07 5.49 0.22
N LEU A 351 13.88 5.21 -1.06
CA LEU A 351 12.70 5.54 -1.83
C LEU A 351 11.89 4.27 -2.08
N ASN A 352 10.62 4.32 -1.82
CA ASN A 352 9.64 3.30 -2.20
C ASN A 352 8.71 3.90 -3.28
N PRO A 353 8.98 3.70 -4.59
CA PRO A 353 8.21 4.31 -5.68
C PRO A 353 6.87 3.58 -5.89
N ARG A 354 6.09 3.43 -4.82
CA ARG A 354 4.86 2.64 -4.75
C ARG A 354 4.05 2.95 -3.49
N ILE A 355 2.86 2.36 -3.41
CA ILE A 355 2.08 2.25 -2.16
C ILE A 355 2.89 1.43 -1.16
N SER A 356 2.92 1.83 0.11
CA SER A 356 3.72 1.22 1.16
C SER A 356 2.88 0.67 2.33
N GLY A 357 3.56 0.10 3.32
CA GLY A 357 2.94 -0.31 4.58
C GLY A 357 2.38 0.86 5.40
N ALA A 358 2.90 2.08 5.17
CA ALA A 358 2.47 3.28 5.84
C ALA A 358 1.17 3.88 5.26
N SER A 359 0.79 3.52 4.03
CA SER A 359 -0.31 4.17 3.28
C SER A 359 -1.66 4.10 4.00
N ALA A 360 -1.89 3.05 4.78
CA ALA A 360 -3.13 2.90 5.53
C ALA A 360 -3.36 4.03 6.53
N ILE A 361 -2.33 4.38 7.29
CA ILE A 361 -2.45 5.38 8.35
C ILE A 361 -2.57 6.80 7.80
N THR A 362 -2.03 7.07 6.61
CA THR A 362 -2.14 8.36 5.94
C THR A 362 -3.60 8.73 5.61
N ASN A 363 -4.47 7.74 5.41
CA ASN A 363 -5.89 7.95 5.12
C ASN A 363 -6.72 8.41 6.34
N VAL A 364 -6.17 8.42 7.55
CA VAL A 364 -6.86 8.84 8.80
C VAL A 364 -6.35 10.16 9.36
N THR A 365 -5.47 10.84 8.65
CA THR A 365 -4.86 12.10 9.09
C THR A 365 -5.83 13.27 9.09
N ALA A 366 -5.52 14.29 9.87
CA ALA A 366 -6.25 15.55 9.84
C ALA A 366 -6.24 16.20 8.45
N GLY A 367 -5.11 16.11 7.72
CA GLY A 367 -5.00 16.56 6.33
C GLY A 367 -5.97 15.83 5.40
N ALA A 368 -6.10 14.51 5.53
CA ALA A 368 -7.05 13.74 4.74
C ALA A 368 -8.51 14.19 4.99
N TYR A 369 -8.87 14.56 6.23
CA TYR A 369 -10.22 15.05 6.54
C TYR A 369 -10.45 16.49 6.12
N ALA A 370 -9.46 17.37 6.24
CA ALA A 370 -9.57 18.75 5.82
C ALA A 370 -9.60 18.89 4.29
N ASP A 371 -8.78 18.11 3.60
CA ASP A 371 -8.67 18.08 2.14
C ASP A 371 -9.33 16.83 1.55
N VAL A 372 -8.51 15.90 1.10
CA VAL A 372 -8.82 14.54 0.61
C VAL A 372 -7.66 13.63 1.00
N PRO A 373 -7.86 12.31 1.08
CA PRO A 373 -6.73 11.40 1.28
C PRO A 373 -5.62 11.63 0.25
N LEU A 374 -4.36 11.54 0.68
CA LEU A 374 -3.21 11.80 -0.18
C LEU A 374 -3.26 11.01 -1.49
N PHE A 375 -3.71 9.75 -1.44
CA PHE A 375 -3.88 8.91 -2.63
C PHE A 375 -4.91 9.45 -3.64
N ALA A 376 -5.81 10.36 -3.25
CA ALA A 376 -6.74 10.97 -4.19
C ALA A 376 -6.02 11.87 -5.22
N PHE A 377 -4.90 12.50 -4.86
CA PHE A 377 -4.08 13.26 -5.81
C PHE A 377 -3.41 12.33 -6.83
N HIS A 378 -2.96 11.14 -6.40
CA HIS A 378 -2.50 10.10 -7.33
C HIS A 378 -3.61 9.71 -8.32
N LEU A 379 -4.82 9.48 -7.84
CA LEU A 379 -5.95 9.18 -8.72
C LEU A 379 -6.20 10.31 -9.73
N LEU A 380 -6.10 11.58 -9.36
CA LEU A 380 -6.27 12.70 -10.30
C LEU A 380 -5.26 12.64 -11.44
N GLU A 381 -3.99 12.33 -11.15
CA GLU A 381 -2.94 12.19 -12.18
C GLU A 381 -3.26 11.05 -13.17
N TYR A 382 -3.72 9.90 -12.67
CA TYR A 382 -4.02 8.73 -13.51
C TYR A 382 -5.42 8.73 -14.12
N PHE A 383 -6.31 9.61 -13.68
CA PHE A 383 -7.57 9.92 -14.37
C PHE A 383 -7.39 10.97 -15.46
N ASP A 384 -6.21 11.53 -15.57
CA ASP A 384 -5.87 12.62 -16.48
C ASP A 384 -6.83 13.82 -16.35
N VAL A 385 -7.18 14.12 -15.09
CA VAL A 385 -8.06 15.23 -14.75
C VAL A 385 -7.21 16.47 -14.55
N PRO A 386 -7.41 17.55 -15.32
CA PRO A 386 -6.69 18.79 -15.08
C PRO A 386 -7.10 19.39 -13.73
N PHE A 387 -6.13 19.86 -12.98
CA PHE A 387 -6.32 20.61 -11.75
C PHE A 387 -5.27 21.71 -11.60
N GLU A 388 -5.65 22.76 -10.90
CA GLU A 388 -4.81 23.95 -10.65
C GLU A 388 -4.81 24.20 -9.14
N PHE A 389 -3.83 23.60 -8.44
CA PHE A 389 -3.65 23.79 -7.01
C PHE A 389 -2.33 24.47 -6.72
N ASP A 390 -2.34 25.30 -5.70
CA ASP A 390 -1.13 25.77 -5.04
C ASP A 390 -0.61 24.65 -4.12
N VAL A 391 0.42 23.95 -4.57
CA VAL A 391 1.01 22.82 -3.84
C VAL A 391 1.68 23.31 -2.55
N ASP A 392 2.27 24.51 -2.53
CA ASP A 392 2.89 25.08 -1.34
C ASP A 392 1.83 25.39 -0.26
N GLU A 393 0.66 25.88 -0.68
CA GLU A 393 -0.48 26.09 0.23
C GLU A 393 -0.96 24.75 0.83
N ILE A 394 -1.10 23.71 0.01
CA ILE A 394 -1.49 22.37 0.48
C ILE A 394 -0.44 21.84 1.48
N ASN A 395 0.83 21.90 1.13
CA ASN A 395 1.92 21.43 1.97
C ASN A 395 2.00 22.21 3.30
N ALA A 396 1.78 23.52 3.28
CA ALA A 396 1.73 24.34 4.49
C ALA A 396 0.56 23.92 5.39
N ARG A 397 -0.63 23.79 4.83
CA ARG A 397 -1.84 23.39 5.54
C ARG A 397 -1.72 21.98 6.15
N TRP A 398 -1.19 21.02 5.41
CA TRP A 398 -1.00 19.66 5.92
C TRP A 398 0.00 19.62 7.07
N ARG A 399 1.05 20.45 7.02
CA ARG A 399 2.02 20.59 8.15
C ARG A 399 1.35 21.13 9.42
N GLU A 400 0.46 22.11 9.30
CA GLU A 400 -0.27 22.65 10.45
C GLU A 400 -1.22 21.60 11.04
N LEU A 401 -1.97 20.92 10.18
CA LEU A 401 -2.93 19.90 10.59
C LEU A 401 -2.28 18.65 11.19
N ALA A 402 -1.06 18.32 10.79
CA ALA A 402 -0.30 17.21 11.38
C ALA A 402 -0.04 17.36 12.89
N ALA A 403 -0.15 18.58 13.44
CA ALA A 403 -0.07 18.83 14.87
C ALA A 403 -1.25 18.22 15.66
N GLU A 404 -2.35 17.87 15.00
CA GLU A 404 -3.53 17.24 15.61
C GLU A 404 -3.56 15.72 15.45
N ASP A 405 -2.63 15.16 14.67
CA ASP A 405 -2.58 13.74 14.39
C ASP A 405 -1.96 12.96 15.56
N LEU A 406 -2.64 11.93 16.00
CA LEU A 406 -2.17 11.00 17.03
C LEU A 406 -2.70 9.60 16.71
N TRP A 407 -2.09 8.98 15.71
CA TRP A 407 -2.49 7.68 15.20
C TRP A 407 -1.31 6.72 15.15
N SER A 408 -1.59 5.45 15.37
CA SER A 408 -0.60 4.39 15.30
C SER A 408 -1.19 3.14 14.67
N GLN A 409 -0.33 2.42 13.97
CA GLN A 409 -0.60 1.08 13.48
C GLN A 409 0.50 0.11 13.88
N MET A 410 0.16 -1.14 14.12
CA MET A 410 1.13 -2.22 14.28
C MET A 410 0.69 -3.46 13.49
N VAL A 411 1.63 -4.05 12.78
CA VAL A 411 1.48 -5.35 12.12
C VAL A 411 1.91 -6.42 13.11
N ILE A 412 0.99 -7.29 13.44
CA ILE A 412 1.21 -8.38 14.40
C ILE A 412 1.69 -9.61 13.62
N LYS A 413 2.98 -9.94 13.74
CA LYS A 413 3.56 -11.13 13.10
C LYS A 413 3.64 -12.30 14.08
N GLU A 414 3.58 -13.52 13.55
CA GLU A 414 3.89 -14.72 14.33
C GLU A 414 5.40 -14.76 14.63
N THR A 415 5.75 -14.88 15.90
CA THR A 415 7.15 -14.89 16.35
C THR A 415 7.66 -16.26 16.74
N SER A 416 6.76 -17.24 16.94
CA SER A 416 7.11 -18.62 17.23
C SER A 416 7.69 -19.34 16.00
N SER A 417 8.61 -20.28 16.24
CA SER A 417 9.17 -21.12 15.17
C SER A 417 8.27 -22.30 14.79
N ALA A 418 7.22 -22.58 15.58
CA ALA A 418 6.28 -23.66 15.29
C ALA A 418 5.32 -23.29 14.16
N VAL A 419 5.17 -24.18 13.17
CA VAL A 419 4.07 -24.08 12.20
C VAL A 419 2.81 -24.64 12.84
N GLN A 420 1.71 -23.89 12.75
CA GLN A 420 0.43 -24.28 13.36
C GLN A 420 -0.72 -24.07 12.39
N LEU A 421 -1.70 -24.98 12.42
CA LEU A 421 -3.01 -24.77 11.80
C LEU A 421 -3.85 -23.92 12.77
N ILE A 422 -4.30 -22.76 12.35
CA ILE A 422 -5.17 -21.88 13.15
C ILE A 422 -6.54 -22.54 13.28
N THR A 423 -7.01 -22.75 14.51
CA THR A 423 -8.34 -23.29 14.82
C THR A 423 -9.33 -22.21 15.18
N GLU A 424 -8.85 -21.11 15.82
CA GLU A 424 -9.64 -19.93 16.13
C GLU A 424 -8.79 -18.68 15.89
N ALA A 425 -9.44 -17.61 15.49
CA ALA A 425 -8.81 -16.30 15.24
C ALA A 425 -9.72 -15.17 15.72
N PRO A 426 -9.18 -14.00 16.11
CA PRO A 426 -9.98 -12.84 16.45
C PRO A 426 -10.78 -12.34 15.25
N LEU A 427 -11.93 -11.71 15.50
CA LEU A 427 -12.75 -11.12 14.45
C LEU A 427 -12.18 -9.77 14.00
N THR A 428 -12.35 -9.44 12.72
CA THR A 428 -12.10 -8.08 12.24
C THR A 428 -13.16 -7.13 12.78
N GLY A 429 -12.73 -6.00 13.34
CA GLY A 429 -13.65 -4.98 13.84
C GLY A 429 -13.08 -4.10 14.93
N GLN A 430 -13.97 -3.44 15.64
CA GLN A 430 -13.63 -2.54 16.74
C GLN A 430 -13.55 -3.29 18.06
N TYR A 431 -12.48 -3.01 18.76
CA TYR A 431 -12.19 -3.47 20.13
C TYR A 431 -12.13 -2.29 21.08
N SER A 432 -12.43 -2.50 22.35
CA SER A 432 -12.16 -1.51 23.39
C SER A 432 -11.92 -2.19 24.72
N TYR A 433 -11.24 -1.49 25.63
CA TYR A 433 -11.07 -1.96 27.00
C TYR A 433 -12.41 -1.97 27.74
N ASP A 434 -12.64 -3.03 28.49
CA ASP A 434 -13.74 -3.09 29.45
C ASP A 434 -13.31 -2.54 30.82
N ARG A 435 -14.20 -2.62 31.82
CA ARG A 435 -13.93 -2.14 33.19
C ARG A 435 -12.86 -2.95 33.92
N SER A 436 -12.59 -4.17 33.48
CA SER A 436 -11.53 -5.02 34.02
C SER A 436 -10.15 -4.72 33.41
N GLY A 437 -10.10 -3.87 32.38
CA GLY A 437 -8.90 -3.60 31.61
C GLY A 437 -8.63 -4.65 30.52
N SER A 438 -9.58 -5.54 30.23
CA SER A 438 -9.47 -6.51 29.16
C SER A 438 -9.90 -5.91 27.82
N LEU A 439 -9.13 -6.19 26.76
CA LEU A 439 -9.50 -5.76 25.40
C LEU A 439 -10.54 -6.75 24.83
N VAL A 440 -11.75 -6.25 24.58
CA VAL A 440 -12.88 -7.05 24.11
C VAL A 440 -13.41 -6.56 22.78
N TYR A 441 -13.83 -7.50 21.94
CA TYR A 441 -14.52 -7.21 20.70
C TYR A 441 -15.86 -6.51 20.97
N ARG A 442 -16.15 -5.43 20.26
CA ARG A 442 -17.37 -4.64 20.41
C ARG A 442 -18.34 -4.84 19.26
N ARG A 443 -17.84 -4.74 18.04
CA ARG A 443 -18.68 -4.81 16.85
C ARG A 443 -17.84 -5.02 15.59
N ALA A 444 -18.50 -5.51 14.57
CA ALA A 444 -17.95 -5.44 13.22
C ALA A 444 -17.72 -3.98 12.80
N ALA A 445 -16.60 -3.70 12.18
CA ALA A 445 -16.28 -2.42 11.59
C ALA A 445 -15.60 -2.65 10.24
N LEU A 446 -15.85 -1.78 9.29
CA LEU A 446 -15.28 -1.90 7.94
C LEU A 446 -13.87 -1.31 7.88
N ASP A 447 -13.59 -0.35 8.75
CA ASP A 447 -12.33 0.36 8.86
C ASP A 447 -12.19 1.02 10.25
N TRP A 448 -11.14 1.81 10.45
CA TRP A 448 -10.78 2.48 11.69
C TRP A 448 -11.39 3.87 11.91
N HIS A 449 -12.15 4.41 10.97
CA HIS A 449 -12.65 5.80 11.03
C HIS A 449 -13.54 6.12 12.25
N GLN A 450 -14.10 5.10 12.89
CA GLN A 450 -14.99 5.28 14.03
C GLN A 450 -14.29 5.28 15.39
N LEU A 451 -12.97 5.11 15.43
CA LEU A 451 -12.20 5.15 16.66
C LEU A 451 -12.20 6.58 17.24
N GLN A 452 -12.59 6.72 18.51
CA GLN A 452 -12.72 8.01 19.16
C GLN A 452 -11.53 8.37 20.04
N ASN A 453 -10.93 7.38 20.70
CA ASN A 453 -9.90 7.59 21.72
C ASN A 453 -8.94 6.40 21.84
N GLU A 454 -7.94 6.54 22.70
CA GLU A 454 -6.88 5.54 22.91
C GLU A 454 -7.35 4.25 23.58
N SER A 455 -8.56 4.19 24.16
CA SER A 455 -9.11 2.96 24.71
C SER A 455 -9.71 2.03 23.64
N GLU A 456 -9.72 2.47 22.39
CA GLU A 456 -10.28 1.75 21.27
C GLU A 456 -9.20 1.36 20.27
N ALA A 457 -9.43 0.24 19.55
CA ALA A 457 -8.60 -0.22 18.46
C ALA A 457 -9.47 -0.85 17.37
N PHE A 458 -9.04 -0.73 16.12
CA PHE A 458 -9.54 -1.53 15.01
C PHE A 458 -8.51 -2.62 14.71
N PHE A 459 -8.97 -3.86 14.60
CA PHE A 459 -8.12 -4.97 14.18
C PHE A 459 -8.63 -5.53 12.84
N LEU A 460 -7.74 -5.58 11.85
CA LEU A 460 -7.94 -6.27 10.58
C LEU A 460 -7.23 -7.62 10.66
N ARG A 461 -7.97 -8.70 10.67
CA ARG A 461 -7.45 -10.05 10.58
C ARG A 461 -6.93 -10.35 9.18
N ILE A 462 -5.79 -11.00 9.07
CA ILE A 462 -5.25 -11.54 7.80
C ILE A 462 -5.51 -13.04 7.76
N TYR A 463 -4.93 -13.81 8.66
CA TYR A 463 -5.13 -15.26 8.72
C TYR A 463 -6.30 -15.64 9.63
N GLY A 464 -7.18 -16.50 9.15
CA GLY A 464 -8.35 -17.01 9.87
C GLY A 464 -8.23 -18.50 10.23
N ALA A 465 -9.30 -19.06 10.83
CA ALA A 465 -9.38 -20.48 11.07
C ALA A 465 -9.25 -21.29 9.75
N GLY A 466 -8.42 -22.32 9.76
CA GLY A 466 -8.09 -23.12 8.58
C GLY A 466 -6.86 -22.64 7.82
N ASP A 467 -6.33 -21.46 8.11
CA ASP A 467 -5.04 -21.00 7.58
C ASP A 467 -3.88 -21.51 8.44
N TYR A 468 -2.68 -21.49 7.87
CA TYR A 468 -1.46 -21.82 8.60
C TYR A 468 -0.77 -20.54 9.08
N ARG A 469 -0.20 -20.58 10.28
CA ARG A 469 0.72 -19.56 10.76
C ARG A 469 2.11 -20.13 10.94
N TRP A 470 3.11 -19.34 10.58
CA TRP A 470 4.53 -19.67 10.67
C TRP A 470 5.31 -18.44 11.09
N LYS A 471 6.57 -18.63 11.48
CA LYS A 471 7.44 -17.53 11.89
C LYS A 471 7.53 -16.43 10.83
N GLY A 472 7.09 -15.24 11.16
CA GLY A 472 7.05 -14.06 10.26
C GLY A 472 5.74 -13.85 9.52
N ALA A 473 4.76 -14.75 9.66
CA ALA A 473 3.43 -14.56 9.05
C ALA A 473 2.70 -13.37 9.67
N ASP A 474 2.12 -12.50 8.84
CA ASP A 474 1.34 -11.34 9.26
C ASP A 474 -0.05 -11.77 9.72
N LEU A 475 -0.26 -11.92 11.03
CA LEU A 475 -1.55 -12.36 11.61
C LEU A 475 -2.65 -11.32 11.40
N GLY A 476 -2.30 -10.05 11.44
CA GLY A 476 -3.23 -8.96 11.26
C GLY A 476 -2.61 -7.60 11.56
N VAL A 477 -3.39 -6.55 11.32
CA VAL A 477 -2.99 -5.17 11.54
C VAL A 477 -3.92 -4.51 12.54
N LEU A 478 -3.35 -3.85 13.54
CA LEU A 478 -4.07 -3.09 14.54
C LEU A 478 -3.84 -1.60 14.34
N VAL A 479 -4.91 -0.83 14.24
CA VAL A 479 -4.89 0.64 14.16
C VAL A 479 -5.55 1.20 15.41
N THR A 480 -4.95 2.21 16.01
CA THR A 480 -5.44 2.85 17.24
C THR A 480 -5.02 4.31 17.31
N LYS A 481 -5.68 5.09 18.15
CA LYS A 481 -5.18 6.40 18.56
C LYS A 481 -4.10 6.25 19.64
N GLY A 482 -3.22 7.26 19.77
CA GLY A 482 -2.19 7.29 20.80
C GLY A 482 -0.92 6.50 20.43
N ARG A 483 0.10 6.67 21.27
CA ARG A 483 1.45 6.14 21.06
C ARG A 483 1.55 4.66 21.42
N LEU A 484 2.29 3.90 20.63
CA LEU A 484 2.59 2.48 20.85
C LEU A 484 4.02 2.23 21.33
N GLN A 485 4.95 3.16 21.06
CA GLN A 485 6.32 3.03 21.52
C GLN A 485 6.77 4.22 22.39
N ARG A 486 7.77 3.96 23.23
CA ARG A 486 8.49 4.94 24.02
C ARG A 486 9.89 5.06 23.49
N ARG A 487 10.34 6.29 23.34
CA ARG A 487 11.74 6.56 23.09
C ARG A 487 12.53 6.37 24.37
N ALA A 488 13.56 5.55 24.30
CA ALA A 488 14.55 5.45 25.38
C ALA A 488 15.65 6.48 25.14
N ASN A 489 16.15 7.11 26.22
CA ASN A 489 17.13 8.19 26.14
C ASN A 489 18.52 7.78 25.59
N SER A 490 18.80 6.49 25.44
CA SER A 490 20.07 5.93 24.93
C SER A 490 19.96 4.49 24.44
N GLU A 491 18.78 3.94 24.37
CA GLU A 491 18.52 2.54 23.97
C GLU A 491 17.49 2.50 22.86
N ALA A 492 17.36 1.34 22.21
CA ALA A 492 16.34 1.09 21.21
C ALA A 492 14.93 1.39 21.76
N ASP A 493 14.08 1.98 20.94
CA ASP A 493 12.68 2.25 21.29
C ASP A 493 11.97 0.98 21.79
N THR A 494 11.12 1.11 22.78
CA THR A 494 10.40 -0.01 23.39
C THR A 494 8.89 0.19 23.30
N LEU A 495 8.16 -0.90 23.14
CA LEU A 495 6.69 -0.85 23.17
C LEU A 495 6.19 -0.35 24.53
N THR A 496 5.19 0.52 24.50
CA THR A 496 4.47 0.95 25.72
C THR A 496 3.79 -0.24 26.41
N ILE A 497 3.44 -0.10 27.68
CA ILE A 497 2.64 -1.10 28.38
C ILE A 497 1.31 -1.34 27.65
N ARG A 498 0.69 -0.24 27.17
CA ARG A 498 -0.55 -0.30 26.39
C ARG A 498 -0.37 -1.09 25.11
N ALA A 499 0.68 -0.82 24.33
CA ALA A 499 0.95 -1.53 23.08
C ALA A 499 1.13 -3.04 23.30
N ARG A 500 1.89 -3.43 24.32
CA ARG A 500 2.05 -4.84 24.71
C ARG A 500 0.72 -5.47 25.08
N HIS A 501 -0.10 -4.77 25.86
CA HIS A 501 -1.41 -5.28 26.25
C HIS A 501 -2.35 -5.46 25.05
N LEU A 502 -2.39 -4.51 24.10
CA LEU A 502 -3.13 -4.64 22.85
C LEU A 502 -2.66 -5.88 22.06
N LEU A 503 -1.34 -6.00 21.90
CA LEU A 503 -0.71 -7.11 21.18
C LEU A 503 -1.06 -8.46 21.79
N ASP A 504 -0.84 -8.61 23.11
CA ASP A 504 -1.08 -9.86 23.82
C ASP A 504 -2.57 -10.24 23.81
N SER A 505 -3.46 -9.25 23.97
CA SER A 505 -4.91 -9.46 23.92
C SER A 505 -5.38 -9.99 22.57
N ILE A 506 -4.81 -9.52 21.46
CA ILE A 506 -5.13 -10.03 20.13
C ILE A 506 -4.49 -11.41 19.90
N ARG A 507 -3.20 -11.58 20.22
CA ARG A 507 -2.51 -12.87 20.02
C ARG A 507 -3.15 -14.01 20.80
N ASN A 508 -3.59 -13.75 22.02
CA ASN A 508 -4.21 -14.78 22.88
C ASN A 508 -5.57 -15.27 22.35
N GLN A 509 -6.17 -14.57 21.38
CA GLN A 509 -7.38 -15.03 20.68
C GLN A 509 -7.08 -15.97 19.50
N TYR A 510 -5.80 -16.10 19.11
CA TYR A 510 -5.39 -17.10 18.14
C TYR A 510 -5.08 -18.41 18.84
N THR A 511 -5.86 -19.45 18.56
CA THR A 511 -5.54 -20.83 18.95
C THR A 511 -5.12 -21.63 17.72
N GLY A 512 -4.33 -22.67 17.90
CA GLY A 512 -3.84 -23.48 16.79
C GLY A 512 -3.29 -24.82 17.23
N LEU A 513 -3.29 -25.76 16.28
CA LEU A 513 -2.71 -27.09 16.44
C LEU A 513 -1.28 -27.08 15.90
N PRO A 514 -0.27 -27.45 16.70
CA PRO A 514 1.09 -27.66 16.20
C PRO A 514 1.09 -28.78 15.14
N LEU A 515 1.80 -28.55 14.04
CA LEU A 515 1.84 -29.51 12.95
C LEU A 515 3.10 -30.38 13.03
N GLY A 516 2.93 -31.65 13.41
CA GLY A 516 3.87 -32.71 13.04
C GLY A 516 3.68 -33.11 11.58
N SER A 517 4.61 -33.90 11.02
CA SER A 517 4.58 -34.30 9.61
C SER A 517 3.31 -35.07 9.20
N ALA A 518 2.71 -35.85 10.11
CA ALA A 518 1.47 -36.58 9.87
C ALA A 518 0.22 -35.66 9.89
N GLU A 519 0.23 -34.66 10.76
CA GLU A 519 -0.86 -33.68 10.90
C GLU A 519 -0.91 -32.70 9.71
N VAL A 520 0.25 -32.32 9.16
CA VAL A 520 0.33 -31.54 7.94
C VAL A 520 -0.36 -32.23 6.77
N SER A 521 -0.15 -33.55 6.64
CA SER A 521 -0.77 -34.36 5.57
C SER A 521 -2.28 -34.46 5.75
N ALA A 522 -2.76 -34.68 6.98
CA ALA A 522 -4.19 -34.76 7.29
C ALA A 522 -4.90 -33.41 7.08
N ALA A 523 -4.28 -32.31 7.49
CA ALA A 523 -4.82 -30.97 7.28
C ALA A 523 -4.88 -30.58 5.79
N ARG A 524 -3.86 -30.97 4.99
CA ARG A 524 -3.88 -30.78 3.53
C ARG A 524 -5.01 -31.56 2.88
N VAL A 525 -5.22 -32.82 3.28
CA VAL A 525 -6.32 -33.67 2.77
C VAL A 525 -7.68 -33.12 3.16
N ALA A 526 -7.86 -32.70 4.42
CA ALA A 526 -9.12 -32.12 4.89
C ALA A 526 -9.46 -30.81 4.14
N ARG A 527 -8.47 -29.96 3.90
CA ARG A 527 -8.64 -28.72 3.14
C ARG A 527 -8.96 -29.03 1.66
N ALA A 528 -8.28 -30.01 1.04
CA ALA A 528 -8.58 -30.44 -0.33
C ALA A 528 -10.02 -30.98 -0.46
N ALA A 529 -10.49 -31.74 0.52
CA ALA A 529 -11.86 -32.29 0.55
C ALA A 529 -12.94 -31.19 0.75
N SER A 530 -12.62 -30.10 1.49
CA SER A 530 -13.55 -28.98 1.68
C SER A 530 -13.68 -28.08 0.45
N MET A 531 -12.65 -28.04 -0.40
CA MET A 531 -12.65 -27.26 -1.65
C MET A 531 -13.20 -28.02 -2.85
N ALA A 532 -13.34 -29.36 -2.74
CA ALA A 532 -13.97 -30.20 -3.75
C ALA A 532 -15.50 -30.30 -3.60
N LYS A 533 -16.06 -29.74 -2.54
CA LYS A 533 -17.51 -29.58 -2.30
C LYS A 533 -17.93 -28.13 -2.58
#